data_bd36e830f085aad2af933dfa2f4b14b0
#
_entry.id   bd36e830f085aad2af933dfa2f4b14b0
#
_cell.length_a   1.000
_cell.length_b   1.000
_cell.length_c   1.000
_cell.angle_alpha   90.00
_cell.angle_beta   90.00
_cell.angle_gamma   90.00
#
_symmetry.space_group_name_H-M   'P 1'
#
loop_
_entity.id
_entity.type
_entity.pdbx_description
1 polymer ?
#
loop_
_entity_poly.entity_id
_entity_poly.type
_entity_poly.pdbx_seq_one_letter_code
_entity_poly.pdbx_strand_id
1 'polypeptide(L)'
;GYGFSSNGGHISTPNVDGPATAMRKALQQAGLNAADVQYINAHATSTPVGDANEAQAIHEVFGETKPYVSSTKSMTGHECWMAGASEIIYSTIMMNEGFIAPNINYETPDEHSAKLNIASKTITKDFDVYLSNSFGFGGTNSAVIVKKYK
;
A
#
# COMPACT_ATOMS: atom_id res chain seq x y z
N GLY A 1 6.08 -8.30 -9.40
CA GLY A 1 5.41 -9.41 -8.66
C GLY A 1 3.96 -9.11 -8.39
N TYR A 2 3.16 -10.13 -8.27
CA TYR A 2 1.73 -10.03 -7.99
C TYR A 2 1.34 -11.03 -6.91
N GLY A 3 0.55 -10.58 -5.95
CA GLY A 3 -0.01 -11.42 -4.90
C GLY A 3 -1.51 -11.25 -4.78
N PHE A 4 -2.21 -12.34 -4.62
CA PHE A 4 -3.66 -12.38 -4.47
C PHE A 4 -4.05 -13.27 -3.29
N SER A 5 -5.04 -12.81 -2.54
CA SER A 5 -5.73 -13.60 -1.53
C SER A 5 -7.24 -13.34 -1.56
N SER A 6 -8.00 -14.31 -1.09
CA SER A 6 -9.44 -14.16 -0.87
C SER A 6 -9.76 -14.70 0.50
N ASN A 7 -10.36 -13.88 1.35
CA ASN A 7 -10.83 -14.28 2.66
C ASN A 7 -12.35 -14.16 2.69
N GLY A 8 -13.04 -15.29 2.72
CA GLY A 8 -14.49 -15.42 2.64
C GLY A 8 -15.26 -14.99 3.90
N GLY A 9 -14.91 -13.85 4.48
CA GLY A 9 -15.64 -13.26 5.60
C GLY A 9 -16.88 -12.48 5.13
N HIS A 10 -17.38 -11.61 5.98
CA HIS A 10 -18.46 -10.70 5.61
C HIS A 10 -18.01 -9.75 4.49
N ILE A 11 -18.92 -9.44 3.55
CA ILE A 11 -18.61 -8.65 2.34
C ILE A 11 -17.94 -7.31 2.62
N SER A 12 -18.27 -6.65 3.71
CA SER A 12 -17.76 -5.32 4.09
C SER A 12 -16.80 -5.34 5.30
N THR A 13 -16.40 -6.52 5.78
CA THR A 13 -15.51 -6.62 6.95
C THR A 13 -14.09 -6.99 6.50
N PRO A 14 -13.18 -6.03 6.36
CA PRO A 14 -11.77 -6.31 6.08
C PRO A 14 -11.11 -7.02 7.28
N ASN A 15 -10.00 -7.70 7.01
CA ASN A 15 -9.16 -8.31 8.03
C ASN A 15 -7.68 -8.03 7.76
N VAL A 16 -6.80 -8.48 8.64
CA VAL A 16 -5.34 -8.30 8.53
C VAL A 16 -4.71 -9.37 7.66
N ASP A 17 -5.12 -10.64 7.82
CA ASP A 17 -4.47 -11.80 7.21
C ASP A 17 -4.53 -11.80 5.68
N GLY A 18 -5.66 -11.40 5.10
CA GLY A 18 -5.85 -11.36 3.65
C GLY A 18 -4.86 -10.41 2.97
N PRO A 19 -4.84 -9.12 3.35
CA PRO A 19 -3.86 -8.14 2.88
C PRO A 19 -2.40 -8.58 3.10
N ALA A 20 -2.05 -9.04 4.29
CA ALA A 20 -0.70 -9.52 4.60
C ALA A 20 -0.29 -10.70 3.70
N THR A 21 -1.21 -11.64 3.47
CA THR A 21 -0.99 -12.78 2.56
C THR A 21 -0.77 -12.32 1.12
N ALA A 22 -1.56 -11.36 0.63
CA ALA A 22 -1.38 -10.82 -0.72
C ALA A 22 0.00 -10.15 -0.88
N MET A 23 0.42 -9.33 0.09
CA MET A 23 1.73 -8.68 0.08
C MET A 23 2.88 -9.69 0.13
N ARG A 24 2.82 -10.72 1.00
CA ARG A 24 3.85 -11.78 1.06
C ARG A 24 3.96 -12.56 -0.25
N LYS A 25 2.82 -12.88 -0.89
CA LYS A 25 2.82 -13.56 -2.19
C LYS A 25 3.43 -12.68 -3.30
N ALA A 26 3.17 -11.37 -3.28
CA ALA A 26 3.76 -10.44 -4.22
C ALA A 26 5.29 -10.39 -4.08
N LEU A 27 5.81 -10.33 -2.84
CA LEU A 27 7.24 -10.40 -2.55
C LEU A 27 7.85 -11.73 -3.04
N GLN A 28 7.22 -12.85 -2.73
CA GLN A 28 7.67 -14.18 -3.16
C GLN A 28 7.73 -14.27 -4.68
N GLN A 29 6.68 -13.82 -5.38
CA GLN A 29 6.66 -13.87 -6.85
C GLN A 29 7.68 -12.93 -7.49
N ALA A 30 7.94 -11.78 -6.87
CA ALA A 30 8.96 -10.84 -7.32
C ALA A 30 10.39 -11.34 -7.06
N GLY A 31 10.58 -12.35 -6.21
CA GLY A 31 11.90 -12.75 -5.72
C GLY A 31 12.58 -11.66 -4.90
N LEU A 32 11.80 -10.88 -4.14
CA LEU A 32 12.26 -9.76 -3.34
C LEU A 32 11.95 -9.99 -1.86
N ASN A 33 12.73 -9.33 -1.00
CA ASN A 33 12.49 -9.25 0.44
C ASN A 33 11.73 -7.96 0.79
N ALA A 34 11.15 -7.89 1.97
CA ALA A 34 10.48 -6.69 2.46
C ALA A 34 11.41 -5.45 2.46
N ALA A 35 12.71 -5.64 2.73
CA ALA A 35 13.72 -4.57 2.72
C ALA A 35 13.97 -3.93 1.34
N ASP A 36 13.61 -4.63 0.26
CA ASP A 36 13.79 -4.11 -1.10
C ASP A 36 12.70 -3.10 -1.49
N VAL A 37 11.52 -3.15 -0.81
CA VAL A 37 10.40 -2.25 -1.07
C VAL A 37 10.64 -0.91 -0.35
N GLN A 38 10.65 0.17 -1.10
CA GLN A 38 10.99 1.50 -0.60
C GLN A 38 9.75 2.39 -0.42
N TYR A 39 8.68 2.11 -1.16
CA TYR A 39 7.42 2.83 -1.10
C TYR A 39 6.22 1.88 -1.19
N ILE A 40 5.16 2.17 -0.46
CA ILE A 40 3.87 1.50 -0.53
C ILE A 40 2.78 2.53 -0.84
N ASN A 41 2.07 2.35 -1.95
CA ASN A 41 0.81 3.03 -2.20
C ASN A 41 -0.30 2.18 -1.57
N ALA A 42 -0.82 2.64 -0.44
CA ALA A 42 -1.81 1.92 0.32
C ALA A 42 -3.21 2.06 -0.31
N HIS A 43 -4.03 1.04 -0.16
CA HIS A 43 -5.44 1.09 -0.54
C HIS A 43 -6.18 2.19 0.25
N ALA A 44 -6.04 2.20 1.56
CA ALA A 44 -6.45 3.21 2.52
C ALA A 44 -7.56 4.17 2.05
N THR A 45 -8.80 3.71 2.17
CA THR A 45 -9.99 4.40 1.66
C THR A 45 -10.59 5.40 2.65
N SER A 46 -9.91 5.66 3.75
CA SER A 46 -10.38 6.50 4.87
C SER A 46 -11.57 5.90 5.62
N THR A 47 -11.62 4.57 5.70
CA THR A 47 -12.58 3.85 6.54
C THR A 47 -11.89 3.37 7.81
N PRO A 48 -12.45 3.59 9.02
CA PRO A 48 -11.76 3.27 10.27
C PRO A 48 -11.27 1.83 10.35
N VAL A 49 -12.12 0.86 10.01
CA VAL A 49 -11.77 -0.58 10.07
C VAL A 49 -10.81 -0.95 8.93
N GLY A 50 -11.02 -0.44 7.72
CA GLY A 50 -10.18 -0.72 6.56
C GLY A 50 -8.76 -0.24 6.75
N ASP A 51 -8.61 1.00 7.10
CA ASP A 51 -7.30 1.63 7.29
C ASP A 51 -6.53 1.01 8.45
N ALA A 52 -7.20 0.72 9.58
CA ALA A 52 -6.58 0.05 10.72
C ALA A 52 -6.06 -1.35 10.38
N ASN A 53 -6.86 -2.16 9.67
CA ASN A 53 -6.44 -3.50 9.26
C ASN A 53 -5.31 -3.48 8.23
N GLU A 54 -5.36 -2.56 7.27
CA GLU A 54 -4.27 -2.40 6.31
C GLU A 54 -2.98 -1.94 6.98
N ALA A 55 -3.06 -0.97 7.89
CA ALA A 55 -1.89 -0.50 8.65
C ALA A 55 -1.25 -1.64 9.47
N GLN A 56 -2.06 -2.48 10.12
CA GLN A 56 -1.57 -3.66 10.81
C GLN A 56 -0.93 -4.66 9.86
N ALA A 57 -1.55 -4.94 8.71
CA ALA A 57 -1.00 -5.86 7.70
C ALA A 57 0.33 -5.35 7.13
N ILE A 58 0.44 -4.05 6.84
CA ILE A 58 1.69 -3.43 6.39
C ILE A 58 2.76 -3.54 7.50
N HIS A 59 2.40 -3.25 8.76
CA HIS A 59 3.33 -3.38 9.87
C HIS A 59 3.80 -4.83 10.07
N GLU A 60 2.92 -5.82 9.92
CA GLU A 60 3.26 -7.23 10.05
C GLU A 60 4.25 -7.71 8.97
N VAL A 61 4.15 -7.19 7.76
CA VAL A 61 5.01 -7.58 6.64
C VAL A 61 6.28 -6.74 6.55
N PHE A 62 6.20 -5.44 6.85
CA PHE A 62 7.25 -4.45 6.57
C PHE A 62 7.73 -3.68 7.82
N GLY A 63 7.22 -3.99 9.02
CA GLY A 63 7.47 -3.18 10.23
C GLY A 63 8.94 -2.93 10.53
N GLU A 64 9.80 -3.92 10.30
CA GLU A 64 11.25 -3.80 10.51
C GLU A 64 11.94 -2.94 9.45
N THR A 65 11.40 -2.88 8.23
CA THR A 65 12.04 -2.20 7.09
C THR A 65 11.55 -0.77 6.87
N LYS A 66 10.36 -0.45 7.38
CA LYS A 66 9.72 0.87 7.38
C LYS A 66 9.76 1.61 6.03
N PRO A 67 9.23 1.02 4.95
CA PRO A 67 9.07 1.75 3.70
C PRO A 67 8.22 3.01 3.91
N TYR A 68 8.37 4.00 3.06
CA TYR A 68 7.42 5.12 3.04
C TYR A 68 6.04 4.61 2.63
N VAL A 69 5.00 5.13 3.27
CA VAL A 69 3.61 4.77 2.97
C VAL A 69 2.81 6.04 2.70
N SER A 70 2.04 6.06 1.64
CA SER A 70 0.98 7.04 1.44
C SER A 70 -0.16 6.44 0.61
N SER A 71 -1.33 7.03 0.68
CA SER A 71 -2.44 6.72 -0.23
C SER A 71 -2.70 7.91 -1.14
N THR A 72 -2.59 7.71 -2.45
CA THR A 72 -2.94 8.74 -3.43
C THR A 72 -4.43 9.07 -3.40
N LYS A 73 -5.27 8.20 -2.84
CA LYS A 73 -6.70 8.47 -2.59
C LYS A 73 -6.95 9.67 -1.68
N SER A 74 -5.96 10.03 -0.85
CA SER A 74 -6.05 11.26 -0.05
C SER A 74 -6.21 12.52 -0.92
N MET A 75 -5.74 12.49 -2.18
CA MET A 75 -5.80 13.58 -3.16
C MET A 75 -6.88 13.36 -4.21
N THR A 76 -7.04 12.13 -4.70
CA THR A 76 -7.92 11.81 -5.84
C THR A 76 -9.32 11.36 -5.42
N GLY A 77 -9.48 10.93 -4.18
CA GLY A 77 -10.64 10.14 -3.77
C GLY A 77 -10.55 8.69 -4.28
N HIS A 78 -11.58 7.90 -3.98
CA HIS A 78 -11.64 6.52 -4.43
C HIS A 78 -12.19 6.44 -5.85
N GLU A 79 -11.32 6.17 -6.82
CA GLU A 79 -11.66 6.08 -8.25
C GLU A 79 -12.38 4.76 -8.62
N CYS A 80 -12.88 4.02 -7.61
CA CYS A 80 -13.64 2.77 -7.77
C CYS A 80 -12.96 1.75 -8.69
N TRP A 81 -13.55 1.50 -9.84
CA TRP A 81 -13.11 0.48 -10.82
C TRP A 81 -11.70 0.71 -11.38
N MET A 82 -11.21 1.93 -11.31
CA MET A 82 -9.95 2.35 -11.91
C MET A 82 -8.82 2.55 -10.89
N ALA A 83 -9.13 2.64 -9.61
CA ALA A 83 -8.19 3.05 -8.56
C ALA A 83 -6.84 2.31 -8.61
N GLY A 84 -6.85 0.98 -8.71
CA GLY A 84 -5.60 0.21 -8.74
C GLY A 84 -4.72 0.51 -9.96
N ALA A 85 -5.31 0.73 -11.13
CA ALA A 85 -4.56 1.10 -12.33
C ALA A 85 -3.97 2.51 -12.21
N SER A 86 -4.78 3.48 -11.75
CA SER A 86 -4.31 4.85 -11.50
C SER A 86 -3.18 4.90 -10.48
N GLU A 87 -3.28 4.16 -9.39
CA GLU A 87 -2.26 4.10 -8.33
C GLU A 87 -0.93 3.53 -8.82
N ILE A 88 -0.95 2.53 -9.71
CA ILE A 88 0.26 2.03 -10.37
C ILE A 88 0.87 3.12 -11.26
N ILE A 89 0.06 3.85 -12.04
CA ILE A 89 0.53 4.94 -12.88
C ILE A 89 1.15 6.06 -12.04
N TYR A 90 0.45 6.52 -10.99
CA TYR A 90 0.95 7.57 -10.10
C TYR A 90 2.26 7.15 -9.42
N SER A 91 2.32 5.92 -8.91
CA SER A 91 3.53 5.40 -8.27
C SER A 91 4.70 5.27 -9.24
N THR A 92 4.42 4.90 -10.51
CA THR A 92 5.44 4.84 -11.56
C THR A 92 5.96 6.24 -11.91
N ILE A 93 5.08 7.25 -11.99
CA ILE A 93 5.49 8.65 -12.20
C ILE A 93 6.38 9.10 -11.03
N MET A 94 5.95 8.87 -9.79
CA MET A 94 6.74 9.20 -8.59
C MET A 94 8.12 8.55 -8.62
N MET A 95 8.20 7.27 -9.01
CA MET A 95 9.45 6.54 -9.13
C MET A 95 10.38 7.12 -10.22
N ASN A 96 9.82 7.58 -11.32
CA ASN A 96 10.61 8.16 -12.42
C ASN A 96 11.09 9.58 -12.10
N GLU A 97 10.28 10.36 -11.39
CA GLU A 97 10.56 11.77 -11.04
C GLU A 97 11.28 11.93 -9.70
N GLY A 98 11.52 10.85 -8.96
CA GLY A 98 12.29 10.87 -7.71
C GLY A 98 11.58 11.56 -6.55
N PHE A 99 10.29 11.32 -6.38
CA PHE A 99 9.54 11.83 -5.22
C PHE A 99 8.47 10.86 -4.75
N ILE A 100 7.99 11.05 -3.53
CA ILE A 100 6.83 10.37 -2.95
C ILE A 100 5.79 11.43 -2.61
N ALA A 101 4.59 11.29 -3.17
CA ALA A 101 3.47 12.17 -2.88
C ALA A 101 2.97 11.97 -1.43
N PRO A 102 2.52 13.03 -0.76
CA PRO A 102 2.06 12.94 0.62
C PRO A 102 0.71 12.24 0.74
N ASN A 103 0.47 11.70 1.92
CA ASN A 103 -0.87 11.42 2.39
C ASN A 103 -1.41 12.73 3.00
N ILE A 104 -2.16 13.52 2.21
CA ILE A 104 -2.71 14.78 2.71
C ILE A 104 -3.79 14.55 3.77
N ASN A 105 -4.05 15.55 4.60
CA ASN A 105 -5.00 15.48 5.72
C ASN A 105 -4.66 14.44 6.81
N TYR A 106 -3.40 14.00 6.88
CA TYR A 106 -2.91 13.14 7.95
C TYR A 106 -2.35 14.02 9.07
N GLU A 107 -3.21 14.38 10.03
CA GLU A 107 -2.87 15.31 11.11
C GLU A 107 -2.68 14.59 12.45
N THR A 108 -3.54 13.62 12.75
CA THR A 108 -3.51 12.90 14.02
C THR A 108 -3.32 11.39 13.77
N PRO A 109 -2.12 10.86 14.04
CA PRO A 109 -1.87 9.42 13.96
C PRO A 109 -2.73 8.65 14.97
N ASP A 110 -3.32 7.55 14.53
CA ASP A 110 -3.90 6.54 15.42
C ASP A 110 -2.85 5.49 15.84
N GLU A 111 -3.22 4.55 16.70
CA GLU A 111 -2.31 3.52 17.25
C GLU A 111 -1.70 2.59 16.20
N HIS A 112 -2.33 2.43 15.03
CA HIS A 112 -1.86 1.57 13.94
C HIS A 112 -1.01 2.36 12.95
N SER A 113 -1.51 3.49 12.48
CA SER A 113 -0.81 4.34 11.52
C SER A 113 0.47 4.94 12.10
N ALA A 114 0.52 5.20 13.41
CA ALA A 114 1.72 5.67 14.10
C ALA A 114 2.92 4.70 14.03
N LYS A 115 2.68 3.43 13.74
CA LYS A 115 3.75 2.41 13.56
C LYS A 115 4.36 2.42 12.17
N LEU A 116 3.74 3.11 11.21
CA LEU A 116 4.16 3.20 9.82
C LEU A 116 4.94 4.49 9.55
N ASN A 117 5.74 4.48 8.51
CA ASN A 117 6.45 5.67 8.03
C ASN A 117 5.59 6.41 6.98
N ILE A 118 4.49 7.03 7.46
CA ILE A 118 3.55 7.72 6.58
C ILE A 118 4.15 9.05 6.10
N ALA A 119 4.17 9.25 4.78
CA ALA A 119 4.61 10.49 4.17
C ALA A 119 3.54 11.58 4.34
N SER A 120 3.64 12.41 5.37
CA SER A 120 2.72 13.54 5.61
C SER A 120 3.03 14.78 4.77
N LYS A 121 4.15 14.79 4.07
CA LYS A 121 4.60 15.83 3.13
C LYS A 121 5.31 15.17 1.96
N THR A 122 5.48 15.89 0.85
CA THR A 122 6.28 15.41 -0.29
C THR A 122 7.69 15.05 0.16
N ILE A 123 8.14 13.87 -0.18
CA ILE A 123 9.49 13.37 0.09
C ILE A 123 10.25 13.34 -1.24
N THR A 124 11.32 14.10 -1.34
CA THR A 124 12.27 13.98 -2.48
C THR A 124 13.15 12.77 -2.22
N LYS A 125 12.98 11.73 -3.01
CA LYS A 125 13.69 10.47 -2.84
C LYS A 125 13.61 9.62 -4.09
N ASP A 126 14.76 9.22 -4.60
CA ASP A 126 14.85 8.16 -5.61
C ASP A 126 14.48 6.80 -4.98
N PHE A 127 13.70 6.03 -5.69
CA PHE A 127 13.38 4.66 -5.33
C PHE A 127 13.18 3.81 -6.58
N ASP A 128 13.49 2.53 -6.48
CA ASP A 128 13.46 1.58 -7.59
C ASP A 128 12.35 0.52 -7.46
N VAL A 129 11.78 0.38 -6.25
CA VAL A 129 10.79 -0.65 -5.96
C VAL A 129 9.66 -0.07 -5.12
N TYR A 130 8.43 -0.25 -5.61
CA TYR A 130 7.24 0.05 -4.84
C TYR A 130 6.24 -1.11 -4.84
N LEU A 131 5.35 -1.09 -3.87
CA LEU A 131 4.19 -1.96 -3.79
C LEU A 131 2.91 -1.12 -3.84
N SER A 132 1.90 -1.57 -4.58
CA SER A 132 0.55 -0.99 -4.62
C SER A 132 -0.48 -2.01 -4.16
N ASN A 133 -1.30 -1.62 -3.19
CA ASN A 133 -2.36 -2.44 -2.61
C ASN A 133 -3.73 -2.06 -3.18
N SER A 134 -4.54 -3.08 -3.44
CA SER A 134 -5.96 -2.90 -3.80
C SER A 134 -6.80 -3.98 -3.11
N PHE A 135 -7.66 -3.55 -2.18
CA PHE A 135 -8.50 -4.43 -1.40
C PHE A 135 -9.98 -4.13 -1.67
N GLY A 136 -10.73 -5.17 -1.98
CA GLY A 136 -12.12 -5.05 -2.40
C GLY A 136 -13.10 -5.73 -1.47
N PHE A 137 -14.37 -5.37 -1.61
CA PHE A 137 -15.48 -6.04 -0.92
C PHE A 137 -15.47 -7.53 -1.22
N GLY A 138 -15.94 -8.33 -0.24
CA GLY A 138 -15.92 -9.78 -0.32
C GLY A 138 -14.57 -10.41 0.02
N GLY A 139 -13.61 -9.62 0.53
CA GLY A 139 -12.31 -10.10 0.96
C GLY A 139 -11.34 -10.39 -0.17
N THR A 140 -11.51 -9.76 -1.30
CA THR A 140 -10.57 -9.82 -2.43
C THR A 140 -9.42 -8.88 -2.15
N ASN A 141 -8.20 -9.40 -2.06
CA ASN A 141 -7.00 -8.61 -1.79
C ASN A 141 -5.97 -8.84 -2.88
N SER A 142 -5.43 -7.79 -3.45
CA SER A 142 -4.33 -7.84 -4.40
C SER A 142 -3.22 -6.88 -4.02
N ALA A 143 -1.98 -7.29 -4.27
CA ALA A 143 -0.80 -6.48 -4.11
C ALA A 143 0.08 -6.64 -5.35
N VAL A 144 0.58 -5.53 -5.89
CA VAL A 144 1.46 -5.52 -7.06
C VAL A 144 2.77 -4.87 -6.67
N ILE A 145 3.88 -5.52 -6.98
CA ILE A 145 5.23 -4.94 -6.85
C ILE A 145 5.74 -4.59 -8.23
N VAL A 146 6.20 -3.37 -8.36
CA VAL A 146 6.86 -2.86 -9.57
C VAL A 146 8.29 -2.49 -9.22
N LYS A 147 9.21 -2.91 -10.09
CA LYS A 147 10.64 -2.60 -9.98
C LYS A 147 11.11 -1.90 -11.26
N LYS A 148 11.90 -0.85 -11.09
CA LYS A 148 12.52 -0.15 -12.22
C LYS A 148 13.48 -1.09 -12.95
N TYR A 149 13.28 -1.21 -14.24
CA TYR A 149 14.22 -1.95 -15.10
C TYR A 149 15.52 -1.13 -15.28
N LYS A 150 16.66 -1.80 -15.08
CA LYS A 150 18.00 -1.20 -15.27
C LYS A 150 18.72 -1.90 -16.39
#